data_ac897c6fb0d405213372aa8af65bfd9a
#
_entry.id   ac897c6fb0d405213372aa8af65bfd9a
#
_cell.length_a   1.000
_cell.length_b   1.000
_cell.length_c   1.000
_cell.angle_alpha   90.00
_cell.angle_beta   90.00
_cell.angle_gamma   90.00
#
_symmetry.space_group_name_H-M   'P 1'
#
loop_
_entity.id
_entity.type
_entity.pdbx_description
1 polymer ?
#
loop_
_entity_poly.entity_id
_entity_poly.type
_entity_poly.pdbx_seq_one_letter_code
_entity_poly.pdbx_strand_id
1 'polypeptide(L)'
;FLKPIFDSKNEKNLKESRNMLSFIQSNILVLLHPFIPFFTEKVWQDFNFNNYFKKSLMFKNWDIKPKKAFNKSYSKIDWLINLVTNIRSTKVDLNVPPGSFIDISTSELNSKKSSIINDNLEVFKRLARVTNINNLKSDKNGVKIIVGGESITLYFDQNLDLNEQRQKLANKVKDLDNK
;
A
#
# COMPACT_ATOMS: atom_id res chain seq x y z
N PHE A 1 -1.11 4.69 0.58
CA PHE A 1 -0.14 4.63 1.71
C PHE A 1 -0.06 5.94 2.51
N LEU A 2 -0.02 7.11 1.87
CA LEU A 2 0.17 8.39 2.59
C LEU A 2 -1.03 8.78 3.47
N LYS A 3 -2.26 8.62 2.96
CA LYS A 3 -3.46 9.05 3.68
C LYS A 3 -3.57 8.43 5.09
N PRO A 4 -3.37 7.12 5.31
CA PRO A 4 -3.36 6.54 6.66
C PRO A 4 -2.27 7.13 7.57
N ILE A 5 -1.12 7.49 7.02
CA ILE A 5 -0.02 8.08 7.78
C ILE A 5 -0.41 9.49 8.25
N PHE A 6 -1.07 10.28 7.39
CA PHE A 6 -1.54 11.62 7.77
C PHE A 6 -2.65 11.62 8.82
N ASP A 7 -3.43 10.56 8.87
CA ASP A 7 -4.48 10.40 9.88
C ASP A 7 -3.97 9.76 11.18
N SER A 8 -2.70 9.35 11.22
CA SER A 8 -2.10 8.76 12.42
C SER A 8 -1.79 9.83 13.47
N LYS A 9 -1.87 9.45 14.75
CA LYS A 9 -1.52 10.33 15.88
C LYS A 9 0.00 10.42 16.12
N ASN A 10 0.82 9.76 15.31
CA ASN A 10 2.28 9.73 15.48
C ASN A 10 2.91 10.96 14.82
N GLU A 11 3.18 12.00 15.60
CA GLU A 11 3.75 13.27 15.13
C GLU A 11 5.11 13.10 14.42
N LYS A 12 5.94 12.16 14.85
CA LYS A 12 7.24 11.90 14.23
C LYS A 12 7.05 11.40 12.80
N ASN A 13 6.20 10.39 12.61
CA ASN A 13 5.89 9.83 11.29
C ASN A 13 5.25 10.88 10.38
N LEU A 14 4.38 11.73 10.93
CA LEU A 14 3.77 12.85 10.22
C LEU A 14 4.81 13.84 9.71
N LYS A 15 5.75 14.26 10.58
CA LYS A 15 6.81 15.20 10.22
C LYS A 15 7.74 14.62 9.15
N GLU A 16 8.15 13.36 9.29
CA GLU A 16 8.99 12.67 8.29
C GLU A 16 8.28 12.56 6.95
N SER A 17 7.00 12.20 6.94
CA SER A 17 6.20 12.08 5.72
C SER A 17 5.98 13.43 5.03
N ARG A 18 5.73 14.50 5.79
CA ARG A 18 5.62 15.87 5.25
C ARG A 18 6.94 16.33 4.63
N ASN A 19 8.05 16.09 5.30
CA ASN A 19 9.37 16.43 4.78
C ASN A 19 9.68 15.68 3.47
N MET A 20 9.34 14.38 3.41
CA MET A 20 9.53 13.59 2.21
C MET A 20 8.63 14.07 1.07
N LEU A 21 7.36 14.38 1.34
CA LEU A 21 6.46 14.95 0.33
C LEU A 21 6.95 16.28 -0.19
N SER A 22 7.36 17.19 0.68
CA SER A 22 7.92 18.48 0.29
C SER A 22 9.17 18.31 -0.58
N PHE A 23 10.03 17.35 -0.24
CA PHE A 23 11.20 17.01 -1.06
C PHE A 23 10.80 16.50 -2.45
N ILE A 24 9.85 15.56 -2.53
CA ILE A 24 9.38 15.02 -3.81
C ILE A 24 8.71 16.12 -4.63
N GLN A 25 7.81 16.90 -4.02
CA GLN A 25 7.08 17.97 -4.68
C GLN A 25 8.02 19.04 -5.23
N SER A 26 9.02 19.47 -4.45
CA SER A 26 10.00 20.46 -4.92
C SER A 26 10.78 19.96 -6.14
N ASN A 27 11.15 18.67 -6.19
CA ASN A 27 11.83 18.10 -7.35
C ASN A 27 10.91 17.99 -8.57
N ILE A 28 9.64 17.62 -8.38
CA ILE A 28 8.65 17.60 -9.47
C ILE A 28 8.48 19.00 -10.07
N LEU A 29 8.38 20.03 -9.24
CA LEU A 29 8.25 21.43 -9.73
C LEU A 29 9.48 21.87 -10.52
N VAL A 30 10.69 21.49 -10.09
CA VAL A 30 11.93 21.75 -10.84
C VAL A 30 11.88 21.10 -12.23
N LEU A 31 11.44 19.83 -12.31
CA LEU A 31 11.34 19.09 -13.58
C LEU A 31 10.26 19.66 -14.51
N LEU A 32 9.15 20.14 -13.98
CA LEU A 32 8.05 20.69 -14.75
C LEU A 32 8.28 22.16 -15.17
N HIS A 33 9.17 22.86 -14.48
CA HIS A 33 9.35 24.30 -14.69
C HIS A 33 9.64 24.71 -16.15
N PRO A 34 10.45 23.99 -16.93
CA PRO A 34 10.69 24.32 -18.34
C PRO A 34 9.44 24.27 -19.23
N PHE A 35 8.44 23.48 -18.84
CA PHE A 35 7.21 23.29 -19.62
C PHE A 35 6.08 24.22 -19.23
N ILE A 36 5.94 24.50 -17.93
CA ILE A 36 4.83 25.29 -17.35
C ILE A 36 5.34 26.26 -16.29
N PRO A 37 6.20 27.24 -16.66
CA PRO A 37 6.95 28.06 -15.70
C PRO A 37 6.06 28.88 -14.76
N PHE A 38 5.02 29.52 -15.28
CA PHE A 38 4.14 30.36 -14.45
C PHE A 38 3.40 29.58 -13.37
N PHE A 39 2.88 28.42 -13.73
CA PHE A 39 2.17 27.56 -12.78
C PHE A 39 3.10 27.01 -11.70
N THR A 40 4.25 26.50 -12.11
CA THR A 40 5.21 25.91 -11.16
C THR A 40 5.81 26.95 -10.22
N GLU A 41 6.07 28.16 -10.69
CA GLU A 41 6.53 29.27 -9.85
C GLU A 41 5.45 29.69 -8.84
N LYS A 42 4.19 29.75 -9.28
CA LYS A 42 3.06 30.05 -8.37
C LYS A 42 2.94 29.01 -7.28
N VAL A 43 2.97 27.71 -7.62
CA VAL A 43 2.91 26.61 -6.65
C VAL A 43 4.12 26.66 -5.71
N TRP A 44 5.31 26.98 -6.21
CA TRP A 44 6.52 27.11 -5.41
C TRP A 44 6.37 28.19 -4.34
N GLN A 45 5.77 29.32 -4.67
CA GLN A 45 5.48 30.41 -3.73
C GLN A 45 4.39 30.01 -2.73
N ASP A 46 3.30 29.42 -3.19
CA ASP A 46 2.17 29.02 -2.33
C ASP A 46 2.56 27.99 -1.27
N PHE A 47 3.52 27.11 -1.58
CA PHE A 47 4.09 26.17 -0.63
C PHE A 47 5.27 26.73 0.19
N ASN A 48 5.57 28.03 0.06
CA ASN A 48 6.67 28.71 0.73
C ASN A 48 8.07 28.09 0.49
N PHE A 49 8.26 27.41 -0.63
CA PHE A 49 9.57 26.85 -1.00
C PHE A 49 10.61 27.93 -1.27
N ASN A 50 10.20 29.11 -1.72
CA ASN A 50 11.05 30.28 -1.85
C ASN A 50 11.73 30.68 -0.53
N ASN A 51 11.01 30.62 0.60
CA ASN A 51 11.55 30.91 1.93
C ASN A 51 12.47 29.79 2.42
N TYR A 52 12.09 28.52 2.18
CA TYR A 52 12.88 27.36 2.58
C TYR A 52 14.20 27.26 1.80
N PHE A 53 14.17 27.44 0.49
CA PHE A 53 15.35 27.36 -0.37
C PHE A 53 16.05 28.70 -0.57
N LYS A 54 15.48 29.80 -0.07
CA LYS A 54 15.96 31.18 -0.24
C LYS A 54 16.17 31.58 -1.71
N LYS A 55 15.41 30.99 -2.60
CA LYS A 55 15.46 31.19 -4.06
C LYS A 55 14.12 30.94 -4.71
N SER A 56 13.80 31.72 -5.74
CA SER A 56 12.74 31.41 -6.70
C SER A 56 13.09 30.12 -7.47
N LEU A 57 12.07 29.44 -7.97
CA LEU A 57 12.24 28.20 -8.73
C LEU A 57 13.10 28.41 -9.98
N MET A 58 12.97 29.56 -10.64
CA MET A 58 13.75 29.95 -11.81
C MET A 58 15.28 29.87 -11.58
N PHE A 59 15.74 30.12 -10.34
CA PHE A 59 17.16 30.08 -10.00
C PHE A 59 17.58 28.75 -9.34
N LYS A 60 16.68 27.76 -9.34
CA LYS A 60 16.99 26.43 -8.79
C LYS A 60 17.79 25.62 -9.81
N ASN A 61 18.94 25.12 -9.38
CA ASN A 61 19.73 24.23 -10.24
C ASN A 61 19.01 22.91 -10.50
N TRP A 62 19.14 22.39 -11.70
CA TRP A 62 18.56 21.13 -12.16
C TRP A 62 19.39 19.90 -11.71
N ASP A 63 20.13 20.05 -10.64
CA ASP A 63 20.96 18.99 -10.07
C ASP A 63 20.13 18.04 -9.19
N ILE A 64 19.27 17.26 -9.84
CA ILE A 64 18.51 16.21 -9.18
C ILE A 64 19.41 14.98 -9.12
N LYS A 65 20.21 14.89 -8.05
CA LYS A 65 21.03 13.69 -7.82
C LYS A 65 20.14 12.55 -7.34
N PRO A 66 20.12 11.40 -8.04
CA PRO A 66 19.44 10.23 -7.53
C PRO A 66 20.08 9.85 -6.19
N LYS A 67 19.27 9.87 -5.11
CA LYS A 67 19.71 9.28 -3.85
C LYS A 67 19.91 7.79 -4.04
N LYS A 68 20.86 7.19 -3.30
CA LYS A 68 21.08 5.74 -3.29
C LYS A 68 19.75 5.01 -3.23
N ALA A 69 19.56 4.07 -4.14
CA ALA A 69 18.34 3.28 -4.20
C ALA A 69 18.10 2.58 -2.85
N PHE A 70 16.93 2.80 -2.27
CA PHE A 70 16.49 2.15 -1.03
C PHE A 70 15.95 0.75 -1.31
N ASN A 71 16.72 -0.09 -2.01
CA ASN A 71 16.26 -1.39 -2.53
C ASN A 71 15.63 -2.29 -1.46
N LYS A 72 16.20 -2.30 -0.24
CA LYS A 72 15.63 -3.09 0.87
C LYS A 72 14.28 -2.57 1.35
N SER A 73 14.11 -1.25 1.44
CA SER A 73 12.83 -0.63 1.83
C SER A 73 11.81 -0.73 0.71
N TYR A 74 12.24 -0.58 -0.54
CA TYR A 74 11.39 -0.76 -1.70
C TYR A 74 10.80 -2.18 -1.73
N SER A 75 11.62 -3.22 -1.63
CA SER A 75 11.16 -4.62 -1.64
C SER A 75 10.16 -4.93 -0.52
N LYS A 76 10.35 -4.33 0.67
CA LYS A 76 9.41 -4.49 1.79
C LYS A 76 8.04 -3.88 1.47
N ILE A 77 8.04 -2.65 0.97
CA ILE A 77 6.80 -1.93 0.65
C ILE A 77 6.11 -2.53 -0.57
N ASP A 78 6.87 -2.93 -1.60
CA ASP A 78 6.33 -3.60 -2.78
C ASP A 78 5.61 -4.90 -2.40
N TRP A 79 6.22 -5.73 -1.54
CA TRP A 79 5.56 -6.92 -1.02
C TRP A 79 4.25 -6.59 -0.27
N LEU A 80 4.25 -5.53 0.54
CA LEU A 80 3.07 -5.11 1.28
C LEU A 80 1.95 -4.59 0.35
N ILE A 81 2.32 -3.87 -0.72
CA ILE A 81 1.38 -3.44 -1.77
C ILE A 81 0.76 -4.66 -2.44
N ASN A 82 1.58 -5.62 -2.84
CA ASN A 82 1.12 -6.85 -3.46
C ASN A 82 0.19 -7.63 -2.55
N LEU A 83 0.49 -7.71 -1.24
CA LEU A 83 -0.38 -8.34 -0.26
C LEU A 83 -1.76 -7.65 -0.19
N VAL A 84 -1.78 -6.33 -0.06
CA VAL A 84 -3.05 -5.56 -0.01
C VAL A 84 -3.84 -5.74 -1.30
N THR A 85 -3.16 -5.74 -2.46
CA THR A 85 -3.80 -5.94 -3.76
C THR A 85 -4.41 -7.34 -3.87
N ASN A 86 -3.69 -8.39 -3.48
CA ASN A 86 -4.22 -9.76 -3.50
C ASN A 86 -5.42 -9.93 -2.55
N ILE A 87 -5.37 -9.36 -1.34
CA ILE A 87 -6.53 -9.36 -0.43
C ILE A 87 -7.75 -8.70 -1.08
N ARG A 88 -7.56 -7.58 -1.75
CA ARG A 88 -8.66 -6.87 -2.43
C ARG A 88 -9.21 -7.64 -3.62
N SER A 89 -8.34 -8.23 -4.45
CA SER A 89 -8.76 -9.08 -5.57
C SER A 89 -9.56 -10.28 -5.07
N THR A 90 -9.08 -10.95 -4.03
CA THR A 90 -9.79 -12.11 -3.44
C THR A 90 -11.17 -11.70 -2.90
N LYS A 91 -11.30 -10.52 -2.31
CA LYS A 91 -12.64 -10.02 -1.91
C LYS A 91 -13.57 -9.85 -3.10
N VAL A 92 -13.07 -9.29 -4.20
CA VAL A 92 -13.86 -9.13 -5.44
C VAL A 92 -14.24 -10.48 -6.02
N ASP A 93 -13.31 -11.42 -6.11
CA ASP A 93 -13.53 -12.77 -6.64
C ASP A 93 -14.56 -13.55 -5.82
N LEU A 94 -14.62 -13.30 -4.53
CA LEU A 94 -15.59 -13.90 -3.61
C LEU A 94 -16.90 -13.12 -3.49
N ASN A 95 -17.11 -12.07 -4.29
CA ASN A 95 -18.24 -11.14 -4.20
C ASN A 95 -18.44 -10.52 -2.80
N VAL A 96 -17.37 -10.35 -2.03
CA VAL A 96 -17.39 -9.67 -0.75
C VAL A 96 -17.32 -8.16 -0.99
N PRO A 97 -18.21 -7.37 -0.37
CA PRO A 97 -18.17 -5.91 -0.52
C PRO A 97 -16.79 -5.34 -0.17
N PRO A 98 -16.23 -4.43 -0.99
CA PRO A 98 -14.89 -3.87 -0.75
C PRO A 98 -14.73 -3.18 0.61
N GLY A 99 -15.85 -2.72 1.19
CA GLY A 99 -15.90 -2.10 2.50
C GLY A 99 -15.86 -3.05 3.69
N SER A 100 -16.10 -4.35 3.47
CA SER A 100 -16.17 -5.35 4.54
C SER A 100 -14.82 -5.53 5.22
N PHE A 101 -14.87 -5.71 6.53
CA PHE A 101 -13.70 -6.07 7.32
C PHE A 101 -13.50 -7.59 7.32
N ILE A 102 -12.24 -8.00 7.47
CA ILE A 102 -11.83 -9.41 7.50
C ILE A 102 -10.82 -9.63 8.62
N ASP A 103 -10.73 -10.84 9.10
CA ASP A 103 -9.62 -11.29 9.93
C ASP A 103 -8.60 -12.06 9.10
N ILE A 104 -7.33 -11.97 9.46
CA ILE A 104 -6.27 -12.70 8.78
C ILE A 104 -5.44 -13.52 9.77
N SER A 105 -4.97 -14.67 9.30
CA SER A 105 -3.94 -15.42 10.02
C SER A 105 -2.60 -15.32 9.30
N THR A 106 -1.58 -14.99 10.08
CA THR A 106 -0.19 -14.87 9.65
C THR A 106 0.69 -16.01 10.15
N SER A 107 0.06 -17.11 10.62
CA SER A 107 0.76 -18.25 11.23
C SER A 107 1.75 -18.95 10.30
N GLU A 108 1.56 -18.84 9.00
CA GLU A 108 2.40 -19.45 7.96
C GLU A 108 3.41 -18.46 7.36
N LEU A 109 3.48 -17.23 7.88
CA LEU A 109 4.43 -16.21 7.43
C LEU A 109 5.80 -16.37 8.10
N ASN A 110 6.84 -16.10 7.32
CA ASN A 110 8.19 -15.95 7.85
C ASN A 110 8.27 -14.74 8.81
N SER A 111 9.10 -14.84 9.86
CA SER A 111 9.31 -13.79 10.86
C SER A 111 9.68 -12.42 10.25
N LYS A 112 10.43 -12.40 9.15
CA LYS A 112 10.79 -11.17 8.42
C LYS A 112 9.58 -10.49 7.79
N LYS A 113 8.63 -11.24 7.25
CA LYS A 113 7.42 -10.70 6.63
C LYS A 113 6.38 -10.30 7.68
N SER A 114 6.29 -11.05 8.77
CA SER A 114 5.47 -10.66 9.92
C SER A 114 5.94 -9.32 10.50
N SER A 115 7.25 -9.08 10.60
CA SER A 115 7.76 -7.77 11.05
C SER A 115 7.39 -6.62 10.12
N ILE A 116 7.35 -6.84 8.79
CA ILE A 116 6.92 -5.81 7.83
C ILE A 116 5.46 -5.40 8.07
N ILE A 117 4.59 -6.36 8.34
CA ILE A 117 3.18 -6.06 8.67
C ILE A 117 3.10 -5.28 9.98
N ASN A 118 3.83 -5.71 11.01
CA ASN A 118 3.82 -5.05 12.31
C ASN A 118 4.39 -3.62 12.27
N ASP A 119 5.46 -3.40 11.51
CA ASP A 119 6.05 -2.07 11.29
C ASP A 119 5.08 -1.10 10.60
N ASN A 120 4.12 -1.62 9.84
CA ASN A 120 3.14 -0.85 9.06
C ASN A 120 1.68 -1.18 9.43
N LEU A 121 1.45 -1.62 10.66
CA LEU A 121 0.19 -2.22 11.12
C LEU A 121 -1.03 -1.34 10.84
N GLU A 122 -1.00 -0.07 11.23
CA GLU A 122 -2.12 0.86 11.05
C GLU A 122 -2.45 1.07 9.58
N VAL A 123 -1.41 1.29 8.76
CA VAL A 123 -1.54 1.49 7.31
C VAL A 123 -2.11 0.24 6.67
N PHE A 124 -1.58 -0.94 7.04
CA PHE A 124 -2.02 -2.22 6.51
C PHE A 124 -3.48 -2.52 6.87
N LYS A 125 -3.85 -2.41 8.16
CA LYS A 125 -5.24 -2.62 8.62
C LYS A 125 -6.22 -1.75 7.86
N ARG A 126 -5.89 -0.49 7.68
CA ARG A 126 -6.76 0.47 6.99
C ARG A 126 -6.89 0.18 5.50
N LEU A 127 -5.78 -0.14 4.81
CA LEU A 127 -5.77 -0.39 3.37
C LEU A 127 -6.40 -1.74 3.00
N ALA A 128 -6.14 -2.78 3.77
CA ALA A 128 -6.66 -4.12 3.52
C ALA A 128 -8.06 -4.34 4.16
N ARG A 129 -8.53 -3.38 5.00
CA ARG A 129 -9.76 -3.54 5.79
C ARG A 129 -9.68 -4.79 6.69
N VAL A 130 -8.60 -4.90 7.47
CA VAL A 130 -8.37 -5.98 8.40
C VAL A 130 -8.69 -5.53 9.82
N THR A 131 -9.50 -6.30 10.54
CA THR A 131 -9.83 -6.05 11.96
C THR A 131 -8.76 -6.65 12.85
N ASN A 132 -8.58 -7.97 12.75
CA ASN A 132 -7.65 -8.71 13.59
C ASN A 132 -6.58 -9.42 12.76
N ILE A 133 -5.38 -9.50 13.33
CA ILE A 133 -4.27 -10.28 12.80
C ILE A 133 -3.90 -11.31 13.84
N ASN A 134 -4.17 -12.56 13.55
CA ASN A 134 -3.95 -13.68 14.46
C ASN A 134 -2.76 -14.53 13.98
N ASN A 135 -1.92 -14.94 14.92
CA ASN A 135 -0.84 -15.89 14.63
C ASN A 135 -1.29 -17.36 14.82
N LEU A 136 -2.52 -17.56 15.27
CA LEU A 136 -3.09 -18.89 15.50
C LEU A 136 -3.94 -19.30 14.30
N LYS A 137 -3.91 -20.59 13.98
CA LYS A 137 -4.89 -21.19 13.06
C LYS A 137 -6.26 -21.10 13.72
N SER A 138 -7.19 -20.45 13.06
CA SER A 138 -8.60 -20.48 13.48
C SER A 138 -9.24 -21.73 12.91
N ASP A 139 -10.13 -22.36 13.68
CA ASP A 139 -10.96 -23.49 13.21
C ASP A 139 -12.02 -23.06 12.17
N LYS A 140 -12.12 -21.76 11.89
CA LYS A 140 -13.02 -21.23 10.87
C LYS A 140 -12.49 -21.55 9.47
N ASN A 141 -13.39 -21.89 8.56
CA ASN A 141 -13.08 -22.03 7.15
C ASN A 141 -12.54 -20.72 6.58
N GLY A 142 -11.26 -20.72 6.23
CA GLY A 142 -10.57 -19.57 5.66
C GLY A 142 -10.17 -19.79 4.21
N VAL A 143 -9.98 -18.72 3.49
CA VAL A 143 -9.46 -18.72 2.12
C VAL A 143 -7.97 -18.44 2.18
N LYS A 144 -7.15 -19.37 1.65
CA LYS A 144 -5.70 -19.19 1.55
C LYS A 144 -5.36 -18.40 0.30
N ILE A 145 -4.53 -17.38 0.48
CA ILE A 145 -3.88 -16.65 -0.62
C ILE A 145 -2.36 -16.82 -0.53
N ILE A 146 -1.70 -16.88 -1.67
CA ILE A 146 -0.23 -16.98 -1.76
C ILE A 146 0.33 -15.68 -2.28
N VAL A 147 1.20 -15.06 -1.50
CA VAL A 147 1.85 -13.79 -1.87
C VAL A 147 3.36 -13.89 -1.64
N GLY A 148 4.11 -13.81 -2.74
CA GLY A 148 5.56 -13.90 -2.68
C GLY A 148 6.09 -15.20 -2.08
N GLY A 149 5.42 -16.32 -2.39
CA GLY A 149 5.82 -17.66 -1.94
C GLY A 149 5.37 -18.04 -0.53
N GLU A 150 4.60 -17.20 0.15
CA GLU A 150 4.08 -17.47 1.49
C GLU A 150 2.56 -17.41 1.50
N SER A 151 1.94 -18.20 2.37
CA SER A 151 0.49 -18.28 2.48
C SER A 151 -0.05 -17.49 3.66
N ILE A 152 -1.19 -16.83 3.43
CA ILE A 152 -1.96 -16.10 4.43
C ILE A 152 -3.39 -16.58 4.32
N THR A 153 -4.03 -16.81 5.47
CA THR A 153 -5.43 -17.25 5.49
C THR A 153 -6.32 -16.05 5.84
N LEU A 154 -7.33 -15.82 5.01
CA LEU A 154 -8.35 -14.79 5.19
C LEU A 154 -9.61 -15.41 5.78
N TYR A 155 -10.15 -14.80 6.83
CA TYR A 155 -11.40 -15.20 7.46
C TYR A 155 -12.44 -14.11 7.25
N PHE A 156 -13.60 -14.50 6.79
CA PHE A 156 -14.72 -13.61 6.54
C PHE A 156 -15.82 -13.83 7.57
N ASP A 157 -16.36 -12.76 8.16
CA ASP A 157 -17.44 -12.84 9.15
C ASP A 157 -18.81 -13.19 8.56
N GLN A 158 -18.96 -13.05 7.25
CA GLN A 158 -20.19 -13.41 6.56
C GLN A 158 -20.18 -14.90 6.24
N ASN A 159 -21.35 -15.56 6.35
CA ASN A 159 -21.59 -16.90 5.82
C ASN A 159 -21.48 -16.86 4.29
N LEU A 160 -20.25 -16.79 3.81
CA LEU A 160 -19.96 -16.96 2.39
C LEU A 160 -20.30 -18.41 2.06
N ASP A 161 -21.21 -18.60 1.11
CA ASP A 161 -21.42 -19.91 0.53
C ASP A 161 -20.19 -20.28 -0.31
N LEU A 162 -19.17 -20.79 0.40
CA LEU A 162 -17.89 -21.20 -0.19
C LEU A 162 -18.12 -22.33 -1.21
N ASN A 163 -19.24 -23.06 -1.14
CA ASN A 163 -19.54 -24.15 -2.08
C ASN A 163 -19.96 -23.59 -3.42
N GLU A 164 -20.81 -22.55 -3.46
CA GLU A 164 -21.18 -21.86 -4.69
C GLU A 164 -19.96 -21.23 -5.37
N GLN A 165 -19.08 -20.61 -4.58
CA GLN A 165 -17.85 -20.00 -5.10
C GLN A 165 -16.86 -21.06 -5.62
N ARG A 166 -16.72 -22.20 -4.95
CA ARG A 166 -15.91 -23.34 -5.42
C ARG A 166 -16.43 -23.89 -6.75
N GLN A 167 -17.74 -24.02 -6.90
CA GLN A 167 -18.34 -24.47 -8.18
C GLN A 167 -18.07 -23.47 -9.30
N LYS A 168 -18.22 -22.16 -9.07
CA LYS A 168 -17.90 -21.11 -10.06
C LYS A 168 -16.43 -21.13 -10.48
N LEU A 169 -15.51 -21.29 -9.53
CA LEU A 169 -14.07 -21.41 -9.81
C LEU A 169 -13.74 -22.71 -10.56
N ALA A 170 -14.34 -23.84 -10.19
CA ALA A 170 -14.15 -25.11 -10.88
C ALA A 170 -14.65 -25.05 -12.34
N ASN A 171 -15.77 -24.36 -12.58
CA ASN A 171 -16.27 -24.15 -13.94
C ASN A 171 -15.34 -23.24 -14.76
N LYS A 172 -14.82 -22.15 -14.16
CA LYS A 172 -13.83 -21.30 -14.83
C LYS A 172 -12.53 -22.04 -15.20
N VAL A 173 -12.04 -22.92 -14.32
CA VAL A 173 -10.87 -23.76 -14.61
C VAL A 173 -11.16 -24.67 -15.81
N LYS A 174 -12.31 -25.37 -15.82
CA LYS A 174 -12.71 -26.22 -16.95
C LYS A 174 -12.83 -25.45 -18.27
N ASP A 175 -13.34 -24.20 -18.22
CA ASP A 175 -13.46 -23.37 -19.41
C ASP A 175 -12.10 -22.91 -19.96
N LEU A 176 -11.09 -22.77 -19.09
CA LEU A 176 -9.72 -22.45 -19.47
C LEU A 176 -8.96 -23.66 -20.01
N ASP A 177 -9.19 -24.85 -19.48
CA ASP A 177 -8.57 -26.08 -19.92
C ASP A 177 -9.12 -26.54 -21.30
N ASN A 178 -10.32 -26.06 -21.68
CA ASN A 178 -10.96 -26.36 -22.96
C ASN A 178 -10.63 -25.34 -24.08
N LYS A 179 -9.77 -24.38 -23.85
CA LYS A 179 -9.25 -23.40 -24.82
C LYS A 179 -7.81 -23.68 -25.20
#